data_36962c1bba43e88d512ccce23a2b9f4f
#
_entry.id   36962c1bba43e88d512ccce23a2b9f4f
#
_cell.length_a   1.000
_cell.length_b   1.000
_cell.length_c   1.000
_cell.angle_alpha   90.00
_cell.angle_beta   90.00
_cell.angle_gamma   90.00
#
_symmetry.space_group_name_H-M   'P 1'
#
loop_
_entity.id
_entity.type
_entity.pdbx_description
1 polymer ?
#
loop_
_entity_poly.entity_id
_entity_poly.type
_entity_poly.pdbx_seq_one_letter_code
_entity_poly.pdbx_strand_id
1 'polypeptide(L)'
;MDNFPAILGVYSLQLDSDIGTGGTTSRHDNVTYWYARQLSQKEFEVQPLNAHHVPSGVRSVLTEMNFLRQYTPEPSYYRIHTVPALETLKRKILMGQEAFASGDLNEAERQFIKALMIDDKNIDANYGLGEVYSQQKDFEKLKTVLDTLLGLDEAFTYEYRQKFNQFGISLRKNGHYDESIRYYEKSLEIVDSDENVYFNLARVYFEKGQNELCVGSLEAALALNPGFIEAQKFLKYCSKQA
;
A
#
# COMPACT_ATOMS: atom_id res chain seq x y z
N MET A 1 22.37 11.84 -16.53
CA MET A 1 21.65 11.93 -15.23
C MET A 1 21.19 10.53 -14.93
N ASP A 2 21.71 9.95 -13.88
CA ASP A 2 21.31 8.60 -13.46
C ASP A 2 19.86 8.64 -13.03
N ASN A 3 19.03 7.84 -13.67
CA ASN A 3 17.57 7.84 -13.44
C ASN A 3 17.27 6.83 -12.32
N PHE A 4 17.26 7.29 -11.07
CA PHE A 4 16.90 6.46 -9.93
C PHE A 4 15.41 6.64 -9.57
N PRO A 5 14.74 5.57 -9.05
CA PRO A 5 15.26 4.23 -8.84
C PRO A 5 15.36 3.41 -10.15
N ALA A 6 16.43 2.63 -10.28
CA ALA A 6 16.66 1.75 -11.43
C ALA A 6 16.39 0.28 -11.05
N ILE A 7 15.59 -0.42 -11.86
CA ILE A 7 15.35 -1.86 -11.69
C ILE A 7 16.58 -2.64 -12.13
N LEU A 8 17.15 -3.46 -11.24
CA LEU A 8 18.28 -4.32 -11.51
C LEU A 8 17.85 -5.76 -11.88
N GLY A 9 16.65 -6.17 -11.50
CA GLY A 9 16.12 -7.50 -11.75
C GLY A 9 16.16 -8.40 -10.51
N VAL A 10 16.42 -9.69 -10.72
CA VAL A 10 16.45 -10.70 -9.65
C VAL A 10 17.88 -11.10 -9.33
N TYR A 11 18.12 -11.29 -8.05
CA TYR A 11 19.37 -11.75 -7.46
C TYR A 11 19.10 -12.92 -6.52
N SER A 12 20.05 -13.84 -6.42
CA SER A 12 20.02 -14.93 -5.44
C SER A 12 20.86 -14.57 -4.21
N LEU A 13 20.37 -15.00 -3.04
CA LEU A 13 21.09 -14.98 -1.77
C LEU A 13 21.24 -16.43 -1.28
N GLN A 14 22.49 -16.88 -1.12
CA GLN A 14 22.80 -18.16 -0.51
C GLN A 14 22.97 -18.00 1.00
N LEU A 15 22.20 -18.75 1.75
CA LEU A 15 22.33 -18.84 3.20
C LEU A 15 22.85 -20.24 3.53
N ASP A 16 24.09 -20.34 3.99
CA ASP A 16 24.63 -21.56 4.56
C ASP A 16 23.93 -21.83 5.89
N SER A 17 23.12 -22.87 5.97
CA SER A 17 22.54 -23.34 7.23
C SER A 17 22.98 -24.77 7.52
N ASP A 18 23.64 -24.95 8.65
CA ASP A 18 23.89 -26.28 9.18
C ASP A 18 22.61 -26.80 9.87
N ILE A 19 21.97 -27.81 9.30
CA ILE A 19 20.81 -28.49 9.91
C ILE A 19 21.26 -29.83 10.48
N GLY A 20 21.14 -29.99 11.80
CA GLY A 20 21.39 -31.20 12.53
C GLY A 20 21.88 -30.96 13.95
N THR A 21 21.58 -31.91 14.86
CA THR A 21 22.10 -31.96 16.23
C THR A 21 23.01 -33.19 16.36
N GLY A 22 24.28 -33.00 16.75
CA GLY A 22 25.23 -34.06 16.90
C GLY A 22 26.01 -34.39 15.63
N GLY A 23 26.60 -35.58 15.51
CA GLY A 23 27.51 -35.98 14.42
C GLY A 23 26.90 -36.18 13.03
N THR A 24 25.67 -35.69 12.76
CA THR A 24 24.98 -35.78 11.46
C THR A 24 24.52 -34.36 11.00
N THR A 25 25.44 -33.43 10.91
CA THR A 25 25.20 -32.13 10.27
C THR A 25 25.22 -32.28 8.75
N SER A 26 24.13 -32.00 8.09
CA SER A 26 24.05 -31.84 6.63
C SER A 26 24.00 -30.36 6.26
N ARG A 27 24.91 -29.93 5.38
CA ARG A 27 24.92 -28.58 4.84
C ARG A 27 23.79 -28.48 3.83
N HIS A 28 22.83 -27.63 4.10
CA HIS A 28 21.77 -27.28 3.18
C HIS A 28 22.02 -25.88 2.62
N ASP A 29 22.27 -25.78 1.32
CA ASP A 29 22.33 -24.52 0.59
C ASP A 29 20.90 -24.06 0.31
N ASN A 30 20.38 -23.14 1.11
CA ASN A 30 19.11 -22.49 0.84
C ASN A 30 19.34 -21.28 -0.05
N VAL A 31 18.91 -21.40 -1.31
CA VAL A 31 18.93 -20.28 -2.27
C VAL A 31 17.58 -19.58 -2.22
N THR A 32 17.59 -18.29 -1.92
CA THR A 32 16.41 -17.43 -1.97
C THR A 32 16.57 -16.38 -3.07
N TYR A 33 15.46 -15.99 -3.70
CA TYR A 33 15.46 -15.03 -4.80
C TYR A 33 14.88 -13.69 -4.35
N TRP A 34 15.53 -12.61 -4.77
CA TRP A 34 15.25 -11.25 -4.33
C TRP A 34 15.17 -10.30 -5.52
N TYR A 35 14.14 -9.48 -5.55
CA TYR A 35 14.03 -8.39 -6.50
C TYR A 35 14.87 -7.21 -6.02
N ALA A 36 15.72 -6.66 -6.90
CA ALA A 36 16.64 -5.59 -6.55
C ALA A 36 16.37 -4.32 -7.35
N ARG A 37 16.44 -3.19 -6.67
CA ARG A 37 16.40 -1.85 -7.24
C ARG A 37 17.57 -1.03 -6.71
N GLN A 38 18.17 -0.19 -7.55
CA GLN A 38 19.15 0.78 -7.12
C GLN A 38 18.45 2.10 -6.82
N LEU A 39 18.52 2.57 -5.58
CA LEU A 39 17.88 3.80 -5.12
C LEU A 39 18.75 5.03 -5.33
N SER A 40 20.07 4.86 -5.23
CA SER A 40 21.10 5.89 -5.46
C SER A 40 22.39 5.22 -5.90
N GLN A 41 23.44 6.00 -6.11
CA GLN A 41 24.78 5.44 -6.46
C GLN A 41 25.32 4.47 -5.39
N LYS A 42 24.87 4.57 -4.15
CA LYS A 42 25.40 3.79 -3.01
C LYS A 42 24.37 2.94 -2.26
N GLU A 43 23.09 3.04 -2.65
CA GLU A 43 21.98 2.38 -1.94
C GLU A 43 21.20 1.47 -2.87
N PHE A 44 20.97 0.27 -2.40
CA PHE A 44 20.27 -0.81 -3.10
C PHE A 44 19.13 -1.30 -2.23
N GLU A 45 17.95 -1.39 -2.81
CA GLU A 45 16.80 -1.99 -2.16
C GLU A 45 16.60 -3.41 -2.66
N VAL A 46 16.38 -4.33 -1.73
CA VAL A 46 16.06 -5.73 -2.04
C VAL A 46 14.75 -6.11 -1.39
N GLN A 47 13.98 -6.93 -2.10
CA GLN A 47 12.69 -7.45 -1.65
C GLN A 47 12.59 -8.94 -2.02
N PRO A 48 12.21 -9.85 -1.10
CA PRO A 48 12.10 -11.27 -1.42
C PRO A 48 11.03 -11.52 -2.46
N LEU A 49 11.22 -12.55 -3.29
CA LEU A 49 10.19 -13.05 -4.18
C LEU A 49 9.31 -14.06 -3.44
N ASN A 50 8.00 -13.96 -3.64
CA ASN A 50 7.04 -14.96 -3.15
C ASN A 50 7.00 -16.21 -4.06
N ALA A 51 6.14 -17.18 -3.72
CA ALA A 51 5.96 -18.42 -4.49
C ALA A 51 5.46 -18.19 -5.94
N HIS A 52 4.93 -17.01 -6.23
CA HIS A 52 4.47 -16.61 -7.56
C HIS A 52 5.50 -15.75 -8.32
N HIS A 53 6.76 -15.71 -7.84
CA HIS A 53 7.89 -15.01 -8.45
C HIS A 53 7.74 -13.48 -8.52
N VAL A 54 6.89 -12.89 -7.72
CA VAL A 54 6.73 -11.43 -7.62
C VAL A 54 7.32 -10.92 -6.30
N PRO A 55 7.89 -9.68 -6.28
CA PRO A 55 8.39 -9.08 -5.05
C PRO A 55 7.26 -8.87 -4.06
N SER A 56 7.44 -9.40 -2.84
CA SER A 56 6.46 -9.32 -1.75
C SER A 56 7.17 -9.33 -0.40
N GLY A 57 6.53 -8.79 0.63
CA GLY A 57 7.11 -8.74 1.98
C GLY A 57 8.01 -7.52 2.20
N VAL A 58 8.89 -7.63 3.22
CA VAL A 58 9.67 -6.49 3.72
C VAL A 58 10.78 -6.09 2.75
N ARG A 59 10.86 -4.80 2.45
CA ARG A 59 11.98 -4.20 1.71
C ARG A 59 13.15 -3.91 2.65
N SER A 60 14.34 -4.16 2.20
CA SER A 60 15.58 -3.88 2.94
C SER A 60 16.50 -3.01 2.09
N VAL A 61 17.04 -1.96 2.69
CA VAL A 61 18.02 -1.07 2.03
C VAL A 61 19.43 -1.47 2.46
N LEU A 62 20.29 -1.65 1.49
CA LEU A 62 21.67 -2.10 1.66
C LEU A 62 22.64 -1.10 1.06
N THR A 63 23.85 -1.01 1.62
CA THR A 63 24.98 -0.33 0.97
C THR A 63 25.46 -1.14 -0.22
N GLU A 64 26.08 -0.47 -1.20
CA GLU A 64 26.68 -1.11 -2.37
C GLU A 64 27.60 -2.29 -2.00
N MET A 65 28.47 -2.10 -1.01
CA MET A 65 29.41 -3.13 -0.57
C MET A 65 28.68 -4.39 -0.04
N ASN A 66 27.62 -4.22 0.75
CA ASN A 66 26.86 -5.35 1.28
C ASN A 66 26.06 -6.06 0.20
N PHE A 67 25.47 -5.28 -0.72
CA PHE A 67 24.72 -5.82 -1.84
C PHE A 67 25.63 -6.68 -2.76
N LEU A 68 26.73 -6.13 -3.25
CA LEU A 68 27.64 -6.81 -4.15
C LEU A 68 28.34 -8.02 -3.53
N ARG A 69 28.49 -8.04 -2.21
CA ARG A 69 29.12 -9.16 -1.51
C ARG A 69 28.18 -10.35 -1.33
N GLN A 70 26.87 -10.11 -1.16
CA GLN A 70 25.93 -11.13 -0.72
C GLN A 70 25.01 -11.62 -1.84
N TYR A 71 24.73 -10.80 -2.83
CA TYR A 71 23.72 -11.05 -3.83
C TYR A 71 24.34 -11.33 -5.20
N THR A 72 23.93 -12.43 -5.82
CA THR A 72 24.39 -12.85 -7.16
C THR A 72 23.29 -12.59 -8.19
N PRO A 73 23.60 -11.93 -9.34
CA PRO A 73 22.59 -11.59 -10.33
C PRO A 73 22.03 -12.84 -11.04
N GLU A 74 20.71 -12.87 -11.21
CA GLU A 74 19.95 -13.95 -11.84
C GLU A 74 19.09 -13.49 -13.02
N PRO A 75 19.71 -13.00 -14.11
CA PRO A 75 19.00 -12.38 -15.22
C PRO A 75 18.09 -13.37 -15.98
N SER A 76 18.45 -14.64 -16.01
CA SER A 76 17.61 -15.68 -16.64
C SER A 76 16.34 -15.94 -15.83
N TYR A 77 16.47 -16.02 -14.49
CA TYR A 77 15.33 -16.18 -13.60
C TYR A 77 14.38 -14.98 -13.70
N TYR A 78 14.92 -13.74 -13.69
CA TYR A 78 14.15 -12.52 -13.85
C TYR A 78 13.30 -12.55 -15.11
N ARG A 79 13.92 -12.83 -16.27
CA ARG A 79 13.24 -12.82 -17.57
C ARG A 79 12.20 -13.92 -17.72
N ILE A 80 12.49 -15.14 -17.20
CA ILE A 80 11.64 -16.33 -17.43
C ILE A 80 10.48 -16.39 -16.43
N HIS A 81 10.71 -15.98 -15.18
CA HIS A 81 9.73 -16.15 -14.10
C HIS A 81 9.12 -14.82 -13.64
N THR A 82 9.95 -13.84 -13.28
CA THR A 82 9.48 -12.61 -12.62
C THR A 82 8.78 -11.66 -13.58
N VAL A 83 9.33 -11.42 -14.77
CA VAL A 83 8.70 -10.50 -15.75
C VAL A 83 7.31 -10.97 -16.14
N PRO A 84 7.07 -12.24 -16.57
CA PRO A 84 5.73 -12.70 -16.90
C PRO A 84 4.75 -12.69 -15.71
N ALA A 85 5.26 -12.94 -14.49
CA ALA A 85 4.44 -12.88 -13.27
C ALA A 85 3.98 -11.44 -12.97
N LEU A 86 4.89 -10.47 -13.05
CA LEU A 86 4.59 -9.03 -12.88
C LEU A 86 3.61 -8.53 -13.95
N GLU A 87 3.78 -8.92 -15.20
CA GLU A 87 2.86 -8.57 -16.28
C GLU A 87 1.46 -9.17 -16.05
N THR A 88 1.41 -10.40 -15.55
CA THR A 88 0.14 -11.05 -15.22
C THR A 88 -0.56 -10.34 -14.06
N LEU A 89 0.15 -10.02 -12.99
CA LEU A 89 -0.36 -9.25 -11.86
C LEU A 89 -0.92 -7.89 -12.32
N LYS A 90 -0.10 -7.13 -13.05
CA LYS A 90 -0.49 -5.82 -13.59
C LYS A 90 -1.74 -5.90 -14.46
N ARG A 91 -1.82 -6.90 -15.33
CA ARG A 91 -3.00 -7.14 -16.20
C ARG A 91 -4.26 -7.42 -15.39
N LYS A 92 -4.17 -8.21 -14.31
CA LYS A 92 -5.33 -8.48 -13.42
C LYS A 92 -5.82 -7.23 -12.73
N ILE A 93 -4.90 -6.41 -12.22
CA ILE A 93 -5.25 -5.12 -11.60
C ILE A 93 -5.94 -4.21 -12.62
N LEU A 94 -5.38 -4.06 -13.82
CA LEU A 94 -5.95 -3.21 -14.87
C LEU A 94 -7.37 -3.67 -15.26
N MET A 95 -7.56 -4.97 -15.49
CA MET A 95 -8.88 -5.52 -15.79
C MET A 95 -9.90 -5.29 -14.68
N GLY A 96 -9.45 -5.37 -13.41
CA GLY A 96 -10.28 -5.03 -12.25
C GLY A 96 -10.69 -3.55 -12.23
N GLN A 97 -9.77 -2.65 -12.53
CA GLN A 97 -10.03 -1.21 -12.60
C GLN A 97 -10.99 -0.86 -13.77
N GLU A 98 -10.80 -1.46 -14.93
CA GLU A 98 -11.70 -1.28 -16.10
C GLU A 98 -13.11 -1.77 -15.81
N ALA A 99 -13.25 -2.97 -15.19
CA ALA A 99 -14.53 -3.52 -14.79
C ALA A 99 -15.22 -2.64 -13.74
N PHE A 100 -14.48 -2.14 -12.74
CA PHE A 100 -14.99 -1.22 -11.73
C PHE A 100 -15.50 0.09 -12.38
N ALA A 101 -14.72 0.67 -13.28
CA ALA A 101 -15.07 1.89 -13.98
C ALA A 101 -16.32 1.72 -14.88
N SER A 102 -16.56 0.52 -15.42
CA SER A 102 -17.76 0.19 -16.19
C SER A 102 -18.97 -0.19 -15.31
N GLY A 103 -18.80 -0.30 -14.00
CA GLY A 103 -19.85 -0.68 -13.06
C GLY A 103 -20.06 -2.19 -12.90
N ASP A 104 -19.24 -3.03 -13.55
CA ASP A 104 -19.26 -4.48 -13.36
C ASP A 104 -18.48 -4.87 -12.10
N LEU A 105 -19.14 -4.68 -10.95
CA LEU A 105 -18.53 -4.94 -9.63
C LEU A 105 -18.16 -6.42 -9.43
N ASN A 106 -18.90 -7.35 -10.04
CA ASN A 106 -18.61 -8.79 -9.91
C ASN A 106 -17.33 -9.16 -10.67
N GLU A 107 -17.16 -8.64 -11.87
CA GLU A 107 -15.94 -8.86 -12.65
C GLU A 107 -14.74 -8.14 -11.98
N ALA A 108 -14.94 -6.92 -11.47
CA ALA A 108 -13.91 -6.19 -10.73
C ALA A 108 -13.43 -6.99 -9.51
N GLU A 109 -14.34 -7.47 -8.67
CA GLU A 109 -14.03 -8.34 -7.53
C GLU A 109 -13.21 -9.56 -7.95
N ARG A 110 -13.66 -10.24 -8.99
CA ARG A 110 -13.01 -11.45 -9.50
C ARG A 110 -11.56 -11.17 -9.94
N GLN A 111 -11.31 -10.06 -10.64
CA GLN A 111 -9.98 -9.73 -11.14
C GLN A 111 -9.05 -9.27 -10.01
N PHE A 112 -9.53 -8.46 -9.07
CA PHE A 112 -8.73 -8.07 -7.90
C PHE A 112 -8.38 -9.27 -7.01
N ILE A 113 -9.32 -10.20 -6.78
CA ILE A 113 -9.03 -11.45 -6.05
C ILE A 113 -7.94 -12.26 -6.77
N LYS A 114 -8.00 -12.38 -8.12
CA LYS A 114 -6.94 -13.05 -8.88
C LYS A 114 -5.59 -12.34 -8.78
N ALA A 115 -5.57 -11.02 -8.66
CA ALA A 115 -4.35 -10.28 -8.39
C ALA A 115 -3.80 -10.59 -6.98
N LEU A 116 -4.68 -10.61 -5.97
CA LEU A 116 -4.31 -10.94 -4.58
C LEU A 116 -3.89 -12.41 -4.39
N MET A 117 -4.33 -13.33 -5.26
CA MET A 117 -3.79 -14.70 -5.26
C MET A 117 -2.31 -14.75 -5.71
N ILE A 118 -1.84 -13.76 -6.48
CA ILE A 118 -0.44 -13.64 -6.89
C ILE A 118 0.38 -12.88 -5.85
N ASP A 119 -0.19 -11.81 -5.29
CA ASP A 119 0.43 -10.97 -4.26
C ASP A 119 -0.67 -10.46 -3.30
N ASP A 120 -0.82 -11.14 -2.17
CA ASP A 120 -1.86 -10.88 -1.16
C ASP A 120 -1.76 -9.50 -0.51
N LYS A 121 -0.55 -8.90 -0.55
CA LYS A 121 -0.26 -7.56 -0.04
C LYS A 121 -0.23 -6.48 -1.12
N ASN A 122 -0.65 -6.80 -2.34
CA ASN A 122 -0.67 -5.82 -3.41
C ASN A 122 -1.60 -4.65 -3.07
N ILE A 123 -1.04 -3.46 -2.95
CA ILE A 123 -1.75 -2.27 -2.48
C ILE A 123 -2.85 -1.86 -3.48
N ASP A 124 -2.55 -1.88 -4.77
CA ASP A 124 -3.51 -1.49 -5.82
C ASP A 124 -4.72 -2.42 -5.88
N ALA A 125 -4.49 -3.73 -5.75
CA ALA A 125 -5.54 -4.72 -5.75
C ALA A 125 -6.40 -4.64 -4.48
N ASN A 126 -5.78 -4.40 -3.30
CA ASN A 126 -6.49 -4.20 -2.05
C ASN A 126 -7.35 -2.93 -2.09
N TYR A 127 -6.83 -1.79 -2.59
CA TYR A 127 -7.65 -0.58 -2.78
C TYR A 127 -8.82 -0.82 -3.70
N GLY A 128 -8.59 -1.43 -4.87
CA GLY A 128 -9.65 -1.72 -5.82
C GLY A 128 -10.73 -2.63 -5.24
N LEU A 129 -10.33 -3.66 -4.49
CA LEU A 129 -11.26 -4.57 -3.84
C LEU A 129 -12.04 -3.88 -2.71
N GLY A 130 -11.39 -3.00 -1.95
CA GLY A 130 -12.04 -2.19 -0.92
C GLY A 130 -13.11 -1.25 -1.51
N GLU A 131 -12.84 -0.61 -2.65
CA GLU A 131 -13.84 0.21 -3.34
C GLU A 131 -15.02 -0.62 -3.85
N VAL A 132 -14.77 -1.82 -4.38
CA VAL A 132 -15.82 -2.76 -4.79
C VAL A 132 -16.72 -3.10 -3.61
N TYR A 133 -16.16 -3.55 -2.50
CA TYR A 133 -16.95 -3.95 -1.31
C TYR A 133 -17.67 -2.77 -0.66
N SER A 134 -17.07 -1.58 -0.69
CA SER A 134 -17.72 -0.35 -0.25
C SER A 134 -18.99 -0.06 -1.07
N GLN A 135 -18.94 -0.20 -2.40
CA GLN A 135 -20.11 0.01 -3.27
C GLN A 135 -21.14 -1.12 -3.16
N GLN A 136 -20.70 -2.37 -2.99
CA GLN A 136 -21.59 -3.51 -2.77
C GLN A 136 -22.24 -3.49 -1.37
N LYS A 137 -21.74 -2.65 -0.45
CA LYS A 137 -22.12 -2.61 0.97
C LYS A 137 -21.86 -3.94 1.68
N ASP A 138 -20.82 -4.65 1.25
CA ASP A 138 -20.35 -5.88 1.90
C ASP A 138 -19.38 -5.52 3.01
N PHE A 139 -19.93 -5.25 4.19
CA PHE A 139 -19.18 -4.71 5.33
C PHE A 139 -18.14 -5.68 5.89
N GLU A 140 -18.42 -6.97 5.89
CA GLU A 140 -17.51 -7.99 6.42
C GLU A 140 -16.25 -8.10 5.54
N LYS A 141 -16.45 -8.16 4.24
CA LYS A 141 -15.33 -8.20 3.29
C LYS A 141 -14.55 -6.88 3.27
N LEU A 142 -15.27 -5.74 3.32
CA LEU A 142 -14.62 -4.42 3.38
C LEU A 142 -13.71 -4.30 4.60
N LYS A 143 -14.17 -4.77 5.77
CA LYS A 143 -13.36 -4.75 6.99
C LYS A 143 -12.08 -5.56 6.85
N THR A 144 -12.16 -6.75 6.26
CA THR A 144 -10.98 -7.60 6.01
C THR A 144 -9.93 -6.89 5.14
N VAL A 145 -10.37 -6.24 4.05
CA VAL A 145 -9.49 -5.48 3.17
C VAL A 145 -8.91 -4.25 3.89
N LEU A 146 -9.74 -3.55 4.66
CA LEU A 146 -9.29 -2.40 5.44
C LEU A 146 -8.22 -2.80 6.46
N ASP A 147 -8.43 -3.88 7.21
CA ASP A 147 -7.45 -4.38 8.19
C ASP A 147 -6.13 -4.80 7.49
N THR A 148 -6.18 -5.32 6.27
CA THR A 148 -5.00 -5.59 5.44
C THR A 148 -4.28 -4.29 5.09
N LEU A 149 -4.99 -3.28 4.56
CA LEU A 149 -4.40 -1.99 4.20
C LEU A 149 -3.81 -1.26 5.41
N LEU A 150 -4.47 -1.29 6.57
CA LEU A 150 -3.97 -0.70 7.82
C LEU A 150 -2.67 -1.35 8.32
N GLY A 151 -2.41 -2.60 7.95
CA GLY A 151 -1.16 -3.31 8.21
C GLY A 151 -0.03 -3.02 7.21
N LEU A 152 -0.29 -2.25 6.15
CA LEU A 152 0.67 -1.92 5.09
C LEU A 152 1.04 -0.44 5.14
N ASP A 153 2.06 -0.05 5.89
CA ASP A 153 2.49 1.35 6.01
C ASP A 153 2.76 1.99 4.64
N GLU A 154 3.24 1.22 3.67
CA GLU A 154 3.47 1.66 2.30
C GLU A 154 2.20 2.18 1.61
N ALA A 155 1.02 1.66 1.96
CA ALA A 155 -0.27 2.09 1.40
C ALA A 155 -0.59 3.56 1.72
N PHE A 156 0.05 4.14 2.75
CA PHE A 156 -0.15 5.51 3.21
C PHE A 156 0.97 6.46 2.80
N THR A 157 1.93 6.02 2.00
CA THR A 157 3.01 6.87 1.49
C THR A 157 2.51 7.86 0.44
N TYR A 158 3.33 8.87 0.14
CA TYR A 158 3.02 9.90 -0.86
C TYR A 158 2.70 9.31 -2.24
N GLU A 159 3.32 8.19 -2.62
CA GLU A 159 3.08 7.47 -3.88
C GLU A 159 1.61 7.04 -4.02
N TYR A 160 0.97 6.63 -2.92
CA TYR A 160 -0.42 6.17 -2.90
C TYR A 160 -1.43 7.25 -2.45
N ARG A 161 -0.97 8.50 -2.20
CA ARG A 161 -1.78 9.57 -1.63
C ARG A 161 -3.13 9.78 -2.32
N GLN A 162 -3.16 9.69 -3.65
CA GLN A 162 -4.42 9.88 -4.40
C GLN A 162 -5.40 8.73 -4.13
N LYS A 163 -4.93 7.48 -4.18
CA LYS A 163 -5.76 6.30 -3.94
C LYS A 163 -6.25 6.24 -2.50
N PHE A 164 -5.36 6.51 -1.56
CA PHE A 164 -5.70 6.54 -0.16
C PHE A 164 -6.76 7.60 0.15
N ASN A 165 -6.64 8.81 -0.36
CA ASN A 165 -7.65 9.85 -0.19
C ASN A 165 -8.98 9.45 -0.81
N GLN A 166 -8.98 8.88 -2.02
CA GLN A 166 -10.19 8.43 -2.70
C GLN A 166 -10.89 7.32 -1.92
N PHE A 167 -10.16 6.36 -1.39
CA PHE A 167 -10.73 5.28 -0.60
C PHE A 167 -11.34 5.78 0.72
N GLY A 168 -10.64 6.66 1.46
CA GLY A 168 -11.19 7.28 2.67
C GLY A 168 -12.47 8.10 2.39
N ILE A 169 -12.53 8.82 1.27
CA ILE A 169 -13.74 9.53 0.82
C ILE A 169 -14.84 8.53 0.48
N SER A 170 -14.53 7.41 -0.16
CA SER A 170 -15.49 6.35 -0.48
C SER A 170 -16.09 5.74 0.79
N LEU A 171 -15.27 5.41 1.79
CA LEU A 171 -15.73 4.93 3.10
C LEU A 171 -16.74 5.91 3.72
N ARG A 172 -16.38 7.20 3.81
CA ARG A 172 -17.25 8.24 4.35
C ARG A 172 -18.58 8.33 3.59
N LYS A 173 -18.53 8.43 2.25
CA LYS A 173 -19.72 8.59 1.40
C LYS A 173 -20.70 7.42 1.50
N ASN A 174 -20.19 6.23 1.81
CA ASN A 174 -21.01 5.02 2.00
C ASN A 174 -21.43 4.80 3.47
N GLY A 175 -21.11 5.75 4.36
CA GLY A 175 -21.54 5.71 5.76
C GLY A 175 -20.64 4.91 6.70
N HIS A 176 -19.46 4.47 6.21
CA HIS A 176 -18.44 3.75 7.01
C HIS A 176 -17.58 4.74 7.79
N TYR A 177 -18.21 5.47 8.70
CA TYR A 177 -17.53 6.58 9.39
C TYR A 177 -16.42 6.09 10.32
N ASP A 178 -16.62 5.02 11.08
CA ASP A 178 -15.61 4.49 12.01
C ASP A 178 -14.39 3.96 11.25
N GLU A 179 -14.61 3.26 10.16
CA GLU A 179 -13.57 2.76 9.28
C GLU A 179 -12.81 3.92 8.61
N SER A 180 -13.52 4.94 8.16
CA SER A 180 -12.91 6.13 7.56
C SER A 180 -12.05 6.90 8.58
N ILE A 181 -12.49 7.02 9.84
CA ILE A 181 -11.71 7.64 10.92
C ILE A 181 -10.42 6.84 11.14
N ARG A 182 -10.51 5.53 11.44
CA ARG A 182 -9.34 4.66 11.66
C ARG A 182 -8.34 4.76 10.49
N TYR A 183 -8.86 4.84 9.29
CA TYR A 183 -8.05 4.92 8.07
C TYR A 183 -7.28 6.24 7.97
N TYR A 184 -7.94 7.39 8.23
CA TYR A 184 -7.26 8.68 8.23
C TYR A 184 -6.31 8.86 9.43
N GLU A 185 -6.67 8.34 10.61
CA GLU A 185 -5.78 8.35 11.78
C GLU A 185 -4.49 7.57 11.50
N LYS A 186 -4.58 6.39 10.89
CA LYS A 186 -3.40 5.62 10.46
C LYS A 186 -2.53 6.41 9.48
N SER A 187 -3.13 7.15 8.57
CA SER A 187 -2.37 8.01 7.67
C SER A 187 -1.61 9.10 8.40
N LEU A 188 -2.20 9.72 9.42
CA LEU A 188 -1.54 10.75 10.22
C LEU A 188 -0.40 10.22 11.09
N GLU A 189 -0.41 8.92 11.44
CA GLU A 189 0.73 8.26 12.11
C GLU A 189 1.96 8.15 11.19
N ILE A 190 1.74 8.04 9.87
CA ILE A 190 2.80 7.80 8.88
C ILE A 190 3.26 9.11 8.21
N VAL A 191 2.32 10.03 7.98
CA VAL A 191 2.55 11.32 7.33
C VAL A 191 2.00 12.44 8.20
N ASP A 192 2.84 13.02 9.03
CA ASP A 192 2.50 14.00 10.08
C ASP A 192 1.80 15.27 9.61
N SER A 193 1.85 15.60 8.32
CA SER A 193 1.58 16.97 7.87
C SER A 193 0.84 17.02 6.55
N ASP A 194 -0.34 16.40 6.49
CA ASP A 194 -1.25 16.49 5.34
C ASP A 194 -2.55 17.22 5.75
N GLU A 195 -2.66 18.50 5.39
CA GLU A 195 -3.83 19.31 5.64
C GLU A 195 -5.10 18.74 5.01
N ASN A 196 -4.98 17.96 3.93
CA ASN A 196 -6.14 17.35 3.27
C ASN A 196 -6.65 16.13 4.07
N VAL A 197 -5.76 15.42 4.74
CA VAL A 197 -6.15 14.32 5.63
C VAL A 197 -6.95 14.86 6.81
N TYR A 198 -6.46 15.90 7.47
CA TYR A 198 -7.19 16.55 8.55
C TYR A 198 -8.53 17.12 8.08
N PHE A 199 -8.59 17.74 6.92
CA PHE A 199 -9.83 18.23 6.34
C PHE A 199 -10.83 17.12 6.03
N ASN A 200 -10.37 15.99 5.47
CA ASN A 200 -11.23 14.84 5.21
C ASN A 200 -11.70 14.18 6.51
N LEU A 201 -10.84 14.09 7.52
CA LEU A 201 -11.20 13.59 8.86
C LEU A 201 -12.26 14.47 9.51
N ALA A 202 -12.12 15.79 9.41
CA ALA A 202 -13.14 16.73 9.89
C ALA A 202 -14.51 16.49 9.24
N ARG A 203 -14.53 16.20 7.94
CA ARG A 203 -15.78 15.87 7.23
C ARG A 203 -16.43 14.59 7.75
N VAL A 204 -15.61 13.58 8.08
CA VAL A 204 -16.11 12.32 8.67
C VAL A 204 -16.72 12.61 10.04
N TYR A 205 -16.01 13.33 10.90
CA TYR A 205 -16.51 13.69 12.24
C TYR A 205 -17.80 14.50 12.19
N PHE A 206 -17.89 15.44 11.24
CA PHE A 206 -19.10 16.22 11.05
C PHE A 206 -20.30 15.35 10.67
N GLU A 207 -20.15 14.46 9.69
CA GLU A 207 -21.24 13.57 9.24
C GLU A 207 -21.62 12.54 10.32
N LYS A 208 -20.68 12.22 11.24
CA LYS A 208 -20.93 11.38 12.41
C LYS A 208 -21.55 12.15 13.59
N GLY A 209 -21.69 13.49 13.51
CA GLY A 209 -22.21 14.35 14.56
C GLY A 209 -21.23 14.67 15.69
N GLN A 210 -19.93 14.44 15.48
CA GLN A 210 -18.86 14.67 16.46
C GLN A 210 -18.24 16.08 16.22
N ASN A 211 -19.03 17.13 16.53
CA ASN A 211 -18.70 18.51 16.17
C ASN A 211 -17.38 19.04 16.77
N GLU A 212 -17.06 18.68 18.01
CA GLU A 212 -15.80 19.09 18.66
C GLU A 212 -14.57 18.54 17.93
N LEU A 213 -14.60 17.24 17.56
CA LEU A 213 -13.52 16.60 16.81
C LEU A 213 -13.42 17.14 15.37
N CYS A 214 -14.56 17.50 14.77
CA CYS A 214 -14.59 18.18 13.48
C CYS A 214 -13.85 19.54 13.55
N VAL A 215 -14.17 20.36 14.54
CA VAL A 215 -13.52 21.68 14.72
C VAL A 215 -12.03 21.52 14.96
N GLY A 216 -11.61 20.62 15.88
CA GLY A 216 -10.18 20.35 16.15
C GLY A 216 -9.41 19.89 14.91
N SER A 217 -10.02 19.04 14.09
CA SER A 217 -9.41 18.60 12.83
C SER A 217 -9.29 19.74 11.80
N LEU A 218 -10.26 20.65 11.73
CA LEU A 218 -10.19 21.82 10.85
C LEU A 218 -9.12 22.81 11.31
N GLU A 219 -8.97 23.01 12.62
CA GLU A 219 -7.91 23.84 13.19
C GLU A 219 -6.53 23.26 12.90
N ALA A 220 -6.36 21.94 13.00
CA ALA A 220 -5.13 21.25 12.62
C ALA A 220 -4.80 21.42 11.12
N ALA A 221 -5.80 21.27 10.24
CA ALA A 221 -5.63 21.53 8.82
C ALA A 221 -5.19 22.97 8.52
N LEU A 222 -5.79 23.97 9.21
CA LEU A 222 -5.46 25.37 9.06
C LEU A 222 -4.13 25.77 9.70
N ALA A 223 -3.68 25.06 10.73
CA ALA A 223 -2.35 25.24 11.29
C ALA A 223 -1.26 24.84 10.28
N LEU A 224 -1.49 23.79 9.49
CA LEU A 224 -0.60 23.36 8.41
C LEU A 224 -0.69 24.27 7.19
N ASN A 225 -1.92 24.66 6.81
CA ASN A 225 -2.18 25.50 5.65
C ASN A 225 -3.19 26.60 5.99
N PRO A 226 -2.73 27.76 6.48
CA PRO A 226 -3.63 28.88 6.81
C PRO A 226 -4.43 29.41 5.62
N GLY A 227 -3.96 29.15 4.39
CA GLY A 227 -4.63 29.54 3.14
C GLY A 227 -5.69 28.55 2.65
N PHE A 228 -6.01 27.47 3.38
CA PHE A 228 -6.96 26.46 2.97
C PHE A 228 -8.40 26.97 3.06
N ILE A 229 -8.87 27.57 1.97
CA ILE A 229 -10.16 28.28 1.90
C ILE A 229 -11.35 27.39 2.27
N GLU A 230 -11.36 26.14 1.82
CA GLU A 230 -12.42 25.17 2.11
C GLU A 230 -12.50 24.86 3.60
N ALA A 231 -11.36 24.68 4.26
CA ALA A 231 -11.29 24.44 5.69
C ALA A 231 -11.77 25.65 6.50
N GLN A 232 -11.38 26.88 6.10
CA GLN A 232 -11.86 28.13 6.73
C GLN A 232 -13.39 28.27 6.63
N LYS A 233 -13.96 28.00 5.45
CA LYS A 233 -15.40 28.06 5.24
C LYS A 233 -16.13 27.01 6.07
N PHE A 234 -15.58 25.81 6.13
CA PHE A 234 -16.18 24.73 6.87
C PHE A 234 -16.10 24.95 8.39
N LEU A 235 -14.98 25.44 8.90
CA LEU A 235 -14.84 25.83 10.31
C LEU A 235 -15.88 26.89 10.72
N LYS A 236 -16.06 27.94 9.89
CA LYS A 236 -17.08 28.98 10.11
C LYS A 236 -18.50 28.42 10.08
N TYR A 237 -18.75 27.37 9.30
CA TYR A 237 -20.05 26.70 9.28
C TYR A 237 -20.27 25.89 10.56
N CYS A 238 -19.31 25.09 10.98
CA CYS A 238 -19.39 24.26 12.20
C CYS A 238 -19.55 25.13 13.46
N SER A 239 -18.82 26.25 13.56
CA SER A 239 -18.89 27.17 14.71
C SER A 239 -20.24 27.90 14.87
N LYS A 240 -21.12 27.82 13.86
CA LYS A 240 -22.48 28.40 13.94
C LYS A 240 -23.54 27.39 14.38
N GLN A 241 -23.15 26.08 14.40
CA GLN A 241 -24.07 25.00 14.76
C GLN A 241 -23.75 24.43 16.16
N ALA A 242 -22.66 24.88 16.78
CA ALA A 242 -22.32 24.63 18.18
C ALA A 242 -22.94 25.71 19.06
#